data_062ddb46665176a9cd3eb2a01534678d
#
_entry.id   062ddb46665176a9cd3eb2a01534678d
#
_cell.length_a   1.000
_cell.length_b   1.000
_cell.length_c   1.000
_cell.angle_alpha   90.00
_cell.angle_beta   90.00
_cell.angle_gamma   90.00
#
_symmetry.space_group_name_H-M   'P 1'
#
loop_
_entity.id
_entity.type
_entity.pdbx_description
1 polymer ?
#
loop_
_entity_poly.entity_id
_entity_poly.type
_entity_poly.pdbx_seq_one_letter_code
_entity_poly.pdbx_strand_id
1 'polypeptide(L)'
;MKKINVAPENPQYRIVEIFESLQGEGWNTGMPAVFVRMGKCNLACGWCDTDYLTFGMMGLSDILGRLKTYTARNIIITGGEPTIQPHLDTLLDALKAEGYFLCIETNGLKPAPPQIDYVATSPKACYADKYEINCIAEADEVRIVADGDVVAFCENMERKIRARHYYLSPCEQNGVMNIYDTIRQIGILNSRPDAPVHWQLSVQTHKWAGIE
;
A
#
# COMPACT_ATOMS: atom_id res chain seq x y z
N MET A 1 -18.91 31.98 -1.17
CA MET A 1 -17.45 32.11 -1.05
C MET A 1 -16.88 30.79 -0.58
N LYS A 2 -16.11 30.03 -1.43
CA LYS A 2 -15.37 28.85 -1.00
C LYS A 2 -14.25 29.33 -0.07
N LYS A 3 -14.23 28.88 1.19
CA LYS A 3 -13.09 29.09 2.09
C LYS A 3 -11.86 28.44 1.42
N ILE A 4 -10.87 29.25 1.06
CA ILE A 4 -9.56 28.75 0.66
C ILE A 4 -8.97 28.19 1.96
N ASN A 5 -8.94 26.86 2.07
CA ASN A 5 -8.32 26.15 3.19
C ASN A 5 -6.80 26.18 2.91
N VAL A 6 -6.13 27.22 3.37
CA VAL A 6 -4.66 27.29 3.32
C VAL A 6 -4.12 26.25 4.31
N ALA A 7 -3.31 25.34 3.83
CA ALA A 7 -2.65 24.38 4.72
C ALA A 7 -1.82 25.14 5.79
N PRO A 8 -1.77 24.65 7.04
CA PRO A 8 -0.91 25.27 8.06
C PRO A 8 0.54 25.22 7.61
N GLU A 9 1.35 26.16 8.07
CA GLU A 9 2.78 26.27 7.71
C GLU A 9 3.59 25.00 8.07
N ASN A 10 3.22 24.31 9.15
CA ASN A 10 3.80 23.02 9.56
C ASN A 10 2.67 22.03 9.93
N PRO A 11 1.99 21.40 8.95
CA PRO A 11 0.93 20.46 9.22
C PRO A 11 1.42 19.24 9.98
N GLN A 12 0.55 18.69 10.82
CA GLN A 12 0.84 17.54 11.68
C GLN A 12 0.28 16.26 11.06
N TYR A 13 1.08 15.21 11.08
CA TYR A 13 0.74 13.89 10.56
C TYR A 13 0.74 12.84 11.66
N ARG A 14 -0.11 11.84 11.51
CA ARG A 14 -0.12 10.66 12.39
C ARG A 14 0.95 9.71 11.91
N ILE A 15 2.05 9.60 12.62
CA ILE A 15 3.18 8.74 12.26
C ILE A 15 3.31 7.61 13.27
N VAL A 16 3.25 6.37 12.78
CA VAL A 16 3.58 5.17 13.57
C VAL A 16 5.10 5.07 13.67
N GLU A 17 5.78 5.08 12.53
CA GLU A 17 7.24 4.96 12.45
C GLU A 17 7.79 5.50 11.12
N ILE A 18 9.07 5.79 11.09
CA ILE A 18 9.85 6.11 9.88
C ILE A 18 11.16 5.32 9.99
N PHE A 19 11.43 4.45 9.01
CA PHE A 19 12.60 3.58 9.00
C PHE A 19 13.09 3.33 7.57
N GLU A 20 14.36 2.99 7.43
CA GLU A 20 14.98 2.61 6.15
C GLU A 20 15.10 1.08 6.08
N SER A 21 14.62 0.50 4.99
CA SER A 21 14.68 -0.94 4.74
C SER A 21 14.62 -1.25 3.23
N LEU A 22 14.27 -2.48 2.88
CA LEU A 22 13.99 -2.90 1.52
C LEU A 22 12.46 -3.09 1.34
N GLN A 23 11.92 -2.69 0.18
CA GLN A 23 10.59 -3.15 -0.19
C GLN A 23 10.59 -4.68 -0.25
N GLY A 24 9.75 -5.30 0.56
CA GLY A 24 9.70 -6.77 0.71
C GLY A 24 8.66 -7.45 -0.15
N GLU A 25 7.84 -6.71 -0.92
CA GLU A 25 6.67 -7.24 -1.62
C GLU A 25 6.53 -6.65 -3.02
N GLY A 26 5.84 -7.40 -3.90
CA GLY A 26 5.44 -6.96 -5.23
C GLY A 26 6.60 -6.73 -6.19
N TRP A 27 6.35 -5.87 -7.17
CA TRP A 27 7.30 -5.59 -8.25
C TRP A 27 8.61 -4.96 -7.76
N ASN A 28 8.52 -4.09 -6.76
CA ASN A 28 9.68 -3.36 -6.22
C ASN A 28 10.45 -4.15 -5.14
N THR A 29 10.23 -5.45 -5.00
CA THR A 29 10.94 -6.29 -4.02
C THR A 29 12.45 -6.12 -4.16
N GLY A 30 13.14 -5.81 -3.04
CA GLY A 30 14.57 -5.57 -2.97
C GLY A 30 14.97 -4.10 -3.20
N MET A 31 14.05 -3.20 -3.49
CA MET A 31 14.33 -1.77 -3.65
C MET A 31 14.61 -1.12 -2.27
N PRO A 32 15.79 -0.48 -2.07
CA PRO A 32 16.04 0.31 -0.87
C PRO A 32 15.07 1.48 -0.77
N ALA A 33 14.42 1.64 0.37
CA ALA A 33 13.43 2.69 0.58
C ALA A 33 13.34 3.12 2.05
N VAL A 34 12.87 4.34 2.28
CA VAL A 34 12.42 4.78 3.58
C VAL A 34 10.91 4.66 3.66
N PHE A 35 10.42 3.92 4.64
CA PHE A 35 9.01 3.74 4.91
C PHE A 35 8.52 4.85 5.82
N VAL A 36 7.45 5.54 5.42
CA VAL A 36 6.70 6.48 6.25
C VAL A 36 5.36 5.83 6.57
N ARG A 37 5.30 5.17 7.73
CA ARG A 37 4.11 4.43 8.18
C ARG A 37 3.16 5.36 8.92
N MET A 38 2.00 5.58 8.34
CA MET A 38 0.97 6.48 8.89
C MET A 38 -0.03 5.75 9.76
N GLY A 39 -0.51 6.43 10.81
CA GLY A 39 -1.58 5.94 11.68
C GLY A 39 -2.97 6.15 11.10
N LYS A 40 -3.95 5.39 11.58
CA LYS A 40 -5.36 5.35 11.16
C LYS A 40 -5.59 4.67 9.81
N CYS A 41 -6.66 3.90 9.77
CA CYS A 41 -7.18 3.26 8.57
C CYS A 41 -8.70 3.45 8.49
N ASN A 42 -9.25 3.40 7.28
CA ASN A 42 -10.71 3.36 7.04
C ASN A 42 -11.26 1.92 6.94
N LEU A 43 -10.38 0.93 7.12
CA LEU A 43 -10.71 -0.50 7.23
C LEU A 43 -10.16 -1.07 8.55
N ALA A 44 -10.65 -2.25 8.95
CA ALA A 44 -10.23 -2.98 10.15
C ALA A 44 -10.13 -4.47 9.82
N CYS A 45 -9.14 -4.83 9.00
CA CYS A 45 -8.91 -6.23 8.60
C CYS A 45 -8.43 -7.05 9.79
N GLY A 46 -9.08 -8.21 10.04
CA GLY A 46 -8.78 -9.03 11.21
C GLY A 46 -7.38 -9.69 11.19
N TRP A 47 -6.76 -9.76 10.02
CA TRP A 47 -5.42 -10.31 9.80
C TRP A 47 -4.34 -9.23 9.61
N CYS A 48 -4.68 -7.95 9.81
CA CYS A 48 -3.72 -6.85 9.63
C CYS A 48 -2.57 -6.99 10.62
N ASP A 49 -1.34 -6.99 10.12
CA ASP A 49 -0.12 -7.08 10.91
C ASP A 49 0.45 -5.71 11.33
N THR A 50 -0.20 -4.62 10.93
CA THR A 50 0.21 -3.27 11.26
C THR A 50 -0.61 -2.72 12.43
N ASP A 51 0.03 -2.29 13.51
CA ASP A 51 -0.59 -1.47 14.53
C ASP A 51 -0.66 -0.01 14.06
N TYR A 52 -1.75 0.32 13.37
CA TYR A 52 -2.01 1.70 12.91
C TYR A 52 -2.80 2.54 13.92
N LEU A 53 -3.10 2.01 15.10
CA LEU A 53 -3.82 2.73 16.16
C LEU A 53 -2.87 3.45 17.11
N THR A 54 -1.68 2.92 17.32
CA THR A 54 -0.62 3.53 18.14
C THR A 54 0.27 4.41 17.25
N PHE A 55 0.14 5.73 17.36
CA PHE A 55 0.91 6.69 16.56
C PHE A 55 1.20 7.97 17.35
N GLY A 56 2.28 8.65 16.99
CA GLY A 56 2.61 10.01 17.39
C GLY A 56 2.14 11.06 16.39
N MET A 57 2.09 12.33 16.81
CA MET A 57 1.93 13.46 15.90
C MET A 57 3.32 14.02 15.56
N MET A 58 3.63 14.15 14.26
CA MET A 58 4.90 14.66 13.78
C MET A 58 4.68 15.77 12.76
N GLY A 59 5.36 16.90 12.91
CA GLY A 59 5.28 18.02 11.99
C GLY A 59 5.98 17.73 10.65
N LEU A 60 5.59 18.43 9.59
CA LEU A 60 6.22 18.31 8.27
C LEU A 60 7.74 18.50 8.37
N SER A 61 8.19 19.54 9.07
CA SER A 61 9.63 19.85 9.25
C SER A 61 10.38 18.70 9.92
N ASP A 62 9.77 18.04 10.89
CA ASP A 62 10.39 16.93 11.63
C ASP A 62 10.48 15.68 10.76
N ILE A 63 9.45 15.40 9.95
CA ILE A 63 9.47 14.32 8.96
C ILE A 63 10.61 14.54 7.97
N LEU A 64 10.69 15.72 7.36
CA LEU A 64 11.77 16.05 6.41
C LEU A 64 13.15 15.97 7.06
N GLY A 65 13.29 16.47 8.29
CA GLY A 65 14.53 16.35 9.07
C GLY A 65 14.93 14.90 9.31
N ARG A 66 13.97 14.04 9.66
CA ARG A 66 14.19 12.60 9.85
C ARG A 66 14.61 11.90 8.56
N LEU A 67 13.93 12.19 7.45
CA LEU A 67 14.24 11.57 6.15
C LEU A 67 15.65 11.89 5.66
N LYS A 68 16.18 13.06 5.96
CA LYS A 68 17.57 13.46 5.61
C LYS A 68 18.64 12.64 6.33
N THR A 69 18.31 11.91 7.38
CA THR A 69 19.25 11.03 8.08
C THR A 69 19.44 9.67 7.40
N TYR A 70 18.59 9.33 6.42
CA TYR A 70 18.63 8.09 5.66
C TYR A 70 19.31 8.27 4.30
N THR A 71 19.73 7.15 3.70
CA THR A 71 20.47 7.16 2.41
C THR A 71 19.57 6.89 1.21
N ALA A 72 18.50 6.11 1.39
CA ALA A 72 17.57 5.78 0.32
C ALA A 72 16.81 7.02 -0.19
N ARG A 73 16.59 7.06 -1.51
CA ARG A 73 15.88 8.15 -2.19
C ARG A 73 14.47 7.76 -2.62
N ASN A 74 14.06 6.53 -2.35
CA ASN A 74 12.70 6.05 -2.55
C ASN A 74 11.95 6.15 -1.23
N ILE A 75 10.78 6.76 -1.24
CA ILE A 75 9.89 6.85 -0.07
C ILE A 75 8.65 5.99 -0.33
N ILE A 76 8.32 5.11 0.60
CA ILE A 76 7.07 4.35 0.58
C ILE A 76 6.14 4.91 1.64
N ILE A 77 5.09 5.58 1.17
CA ILE A 77 4.02 6.08 2.03
C ILE A 77 3.05 4.93 2.28
N THR A 78 2.96 4.48 3.51
CA THR A 78 2.20 3.28 3.91
C THR A 78 1.54 3.48 5.28
N GLY A 79 1.12 2.41 5.93
CA GLY A 79 0.62 2.39 7.30
C GLY A 79 -0.78 1.86 7.40
N GLY A 80 -1.72 2.59 8.02
CA GLY A 80 -3.14 2.29 7.95
C GLY A 80 -3.66 2.55 6.53
N GLU A 81 -4.16 3.75 6.28
CA GLU A 81 -4.52 4.17 4.91
C GLU A 81 -4.01 5.59 4.66
N PRO A 82 -2.98 5.77 3.80
CA PRO A 82 -2.41 7.08 3.53
C PRO A 82 -3.42 8.07 2.91
N THR A 83 -4.30 7.62 2.02
CA THR A 83 -5.22 8.49 1.28
C THR A 83 -6.31 9.16 2.14
N ILE A 84 -6.43 8.78 3.41
CA ILE A 84 -7.32 9.46 4.37
C ILE A 84 -6.61 10.48 5.26
N GLN A 85 -5.29 10.62 5.12
CA GLN A 85 -4.54 11.55 5.97
C GLN A 85 -4.83 13.01 5.57
N PRO A 86 -5.08 13.90 6.54
CA PRO A 86 -5.19 15.33 6.23
C PRO A 86 -3.84 15.86 5.74
N HIS A 87 -3.89 16.80 4.80
CA HIS A 87 -2.69 17.47 4.25
C HIS A 87 -1.67 16.54 3.57
N LEU A 88 -2.10 15.36 3.10
CA LEU A 88 -1.20 14.42 2.43
C LEU A 88 -0.50 15.08 1.23
N ASP A 89 -1.24 15.84 0.40
CA ASP A 89 -0.67 16.55 -0.76
C ASP A 89 0.49 17.48 -0.35
N THR A 90 0.36 18.19 0.78
CA THR A 90 1.42 19.07 1.28
C THR A 90 2.70 18.31 1.63
N LEU A 91 2.58 17.12 2.23
CA LEU A 91 3.73 16.24 2.50
C LEU A 91 4.36 15.77 1.19
N LEU A 92 3.54 15.29 0.26
CA LEU A 92 4.03 14.75 -1.02
C LEU A 92 4.71 15.83 -1.87
N ASP A 93 4.17 17.05 -1.92
CA ASP A 93 4.79 18.18 -2.61
C ASP A 93 6.16 18.52 -2.02
N ALA A 94 6.29 18.54 -0.69
CA ALA A 94 7.55 18.77 -0.02
C ALA A 94 8.59 17.66 -0.32
N LEU A 95 8.16 16.39 -0.32
CA LEU A 95 9.02 15.26 -0.68
C LEU A 95 9.46 15.31 -2.14
N LYS A 96 8.56 15.66 -3.06
CA LYS A 96 8.91 15.86 -4.48
C LYS A 96 9.91 17.01 -4.66
N ALA A 97 9.77 18.11 -3.93
CA ALA A 97 10.71 19.23 -3.97
C ALA A 97 12.12 18.83 -3.51
N GLU A 98 12.26 17.87 -2.60
CA GLU A 98 13.53 17.29 -2.15
C GLU A 98 14.05 16.19 -3.13
N GLY A 99 13.33 15.90 -4.22
CA GLY A 99 13.74 14.97 -5.28
C GLY A 99 13.56 13.49 -4.94
N TYR A 100 12.67 13.13 -4.03
CA TYR A 100 12.37 11.73 -3.73
C TYR A 100 11.48 11.09 -4.81
N PHE A 101 11.69 9.79 -5.05
CA PHE A 101 10.76 8.93 -5.77
C PHE A 101 9.70 8.42 -4.79
N LEU A 102 8.42 8.61 -5.09
CA LEU A 102 7.32 8.36 -4.16
C LEU A 102 6.50 7.15 -4.56
N CYS A 103 6.45 6.15 -3.69
CA CYS A 103 5.54 5.02 -3.77
C CYS A 103 4.42 5.19 -2.73
N ILE A 104 3.23 4.68 -3.03
CA ILE A 104 2.14 4.57 -2.07
C ILE A 104 1.63 3.14 -1.99
N GLU A 105 1.39 2.68 -0.76
CA GLU A 105 0.64 1.46 -0.45
C GLU A 105 -0.75 1.85 0.02
N THR A 106 -1.80 1.53 -0.75
CA THR A 106 -3.18 1.95 -0.47
C THR A 106 -4.16 0.81 -0.63
N ASN A 107 -5.28 0.86 0.08
CA ASN A 107 -6.36 -0.10 -0.13
C ASN A 107 -7.19 0.18 -1.41
N GLY A 108 -6.95 1.30 -2.09
CA GLY A 108 -7.58 1.62 -3.37
C GLY A 108 -9.03 2.08 -3.33
N LEU A 109 -9.59 2.39 -2.16
CA LEU A 109 -10.94 2.96 -2.04
C LEU A 109 -11.01 4.46 -2.36
N LYS A 110 -9.85 5.12 -2.43
CA LYS A 110 -9.71 6.53 -2.83
C LYS A 110 -8.60 6.68 -3.85
N PRO A 111 -8.69 7.67 -4.76
CA PRO A 111 -7.62 7.98 -5.70
C PRO A 111 -6.30 8.25 -4.97
N ALA A 112 -5.19 7.77 -5.55
CA ALA A 112 -3.86 8.18 -5.13
C ALA A 112 -3.59 9.63 -5.59
N PRO A 113 -2.87 10.44 -4.80
CA PRO A 113 -2.47 11.78 -5.20
C PRO A 113 -1.56 11.75 -6.44
N PRO A 114 -1.63 12.79 -7.30
CA PRO A 114 -0.88 12.83 -8.57
C PRO A 114 0.65 12.95 -8.40
N GLN A 115 1.13 13.28 -7.20
CA GLN A 115 2.56 13.36 -6.88
C GLN A 115 3.23 11.98 -6.78
N ILE A 116 2.43 10.90 -6.65
CA ILE A 116 2.93 9.54 -6.50
C ILE A 116 3.48 9.02 -7.84
N ASP A 117 4.69 8.50 -7.81
CA ASP A 117 5.36 7.91 -8.98
C ASP A 117 5.03 6.43 -9.18
N TYR A 118 4.65 5.71 -8.10
CA TYR A 118 4.29 4.29 -8.14
C TYR A 118 3.16 3.97 -7.17
N VAL A 119 2.05 3.48 -7.70
CA VAL A 119 0.87 3.12 -6.92
C VAL A 119 0.78 1.60 -6.79
N ALA A 120 1.02 1.08 -5.58
CA ALA A 120 0.69 -0.28 -5.20
C ALA A 120 -0.66 -0.27 -4.46
N THR A 121 -1.65 -0.93 -5.04
CA THR A 121 -2.97 -1.05 -4.41
C THR A 121 -3.21 -2.45 -3.89
N SER A 122 -3.76 -2.53 -2.69
CA SER A 122 -4.09 -3.79 -2.03
C SER A 122 -5.57 -3.85 -1.64
N PRO A 123 -6.48 -4.11 -2.60
CA PRO A 123 -7.89 -4.31 -2.32
C PRO A 123 -8.10 -5.48 -1.34
N LYS A 124 -9.12 -5.36 -0.47
CA LYS A 124 -9.37 -6.29 0.63
C LYS A 124 -10.63 -7.11 0.38
N ALA A 125 -10.49 -8.42 0.15
CA ALA A 125 -11.60 -9.31 -0.17
C ALA A 125 -12.67 -9.34 0.92
N CYS A 126 -12.27 -9.25 2.19
CA CYS A 126 -13.20 -9.15 3.33
C CYS A 126 -14.08 -7.88 3.34
N TYR A 127 -13.82 -6.93 2.42
CA TYR A 127 -14.62 -5.71 2.20
C TYR A 127 -15.08 -5.58 0.74
N ALA A 128 -15.31 -6.68 0.03
CA ALA A 128 -15.66 -6.70 -1.39
C ALA A 128 -16.78 -5.71 -1.76
N ASP A 129 -17.82 -5.58 -0.95
CA ASP A 129 -18.95 -4.68 -1.18
C ASP A 129 -18.52 -3.20 -1.30
N LYS A 130 -17.46 -2.78 -0.60
CA LYS A 130 -16.96 -1.41 -0.70
C LYS A 130 -16.35 -1.12 -2.06
N TYR A 131 -15.74 -2.13 -2.70
CA TYR A 131 -15.14 -2.02 -4.02
C TYR A 131 -16.16 -2.03 -5.16
N GLU A 132 -17.41 -2.43 -4.88
CA GLU A 132 -18.52 -2.21 -5.82
C GLU A 132 -18.91 -0.73 -5.90
N ILE A 133 -18.73 0.01 -4.83
CA ILE A 133 -19.12 1.43 -4.73
C ILE A 133 -17.96 2.35 -5.10
N ASN A 134 -16.75 2.08 -4.56
CA ASN A 134 -15.58 2.93 -4.75
C ASN A 134 -14.35 2.04 -5.00
N CYS A 135 -13.68 2.29 -6.11
CA CYS A 135 -12.44 1.62 -6.47
C CYS A 135 -11.63 2.52 -7.38
N ILE A 136 -10.32 2.58 -7.19
CA ILE A 136 -9.45 3.23 -8.17
C ILE A 136 -9.50 2.46 -9.49
N ALA A 137 -9.36 3.18 -10.61
CA ALA A 137 -9.40 2.58 -11.94
C ALA A 137 -8.01 2.16 -12.45
N GLU A 138 -6.95 2.72 -11.89
CA GLU A 138 -5.57 2.51 -12.35
C GLU A 138 -4.60 2.43 -11.17
N ALA A 139 -3.60 1.55 -11.31
CA ALA A 139 -2.46 1.41 -10.41
C ALA A 139 -1.24 0.90 -11.21
N ASP A 140 -0.05 0.92 -10.63
CA ASP A 140 1.08 0.20 -11.20
C ASP A 140 1.03 -1.29 -10.81
N GLU A 141 0.53 -1.56 -9.61
CA GLU A 141 0.46 -2.90 -9.02
C GLU A 141 -0.86 -3.11 -8.26
N VAL A 142 -1.46 -4.29 -8.47
CA VAL A 142 -2.55 -4.83 -7.64
C VAL A 142 -1.99 -5.99 -6.83
N ARG A 143 -2.08 -5.92 -5.50
CA ARG A 143 -1.62 -6.97 -4.59
C ARG A 143 -2.73 -7.33 -3.60
N ILE A 144 -3.33 -8.52 -3.76
CA ILE A 144 -4.44 -9.01 -2.94
C ILE A 144 -3.92 -10.04 -1.95
N VAL A 145 -4.35 -9.96 -0.70
CA VAL A 145 -4.05 -10.96 0.32
C VAL A 145 -5.09 -12.09 0.22
N ALA A 146 -4.62 -13.33 0.14
CA ALA A 146 -5.44 -14.54 0.10
C ALA A 146 -5.92 -14.90 1.52
N ASP A 147 -6.85 -14.11 2.07
CA ASP A 147 -7.42 -14.33 3.41
C ASP A 147 -8.54 -15.41 3.43
N GLY A 148 -8.70 -16.12 2.33
CA GLY A 148 -9.65 -17.18 2.09
C GLY A 148 -9.63 -17.56 0.61
N ASP A 149 -10.76 -18.05 0.07
CA ASP A 149 -10.94 -18.17 -1.38
C ASP A 149 -11.26 -16.79 -1.96
N VAL A 150 -10.29 -16.21 -2.67
CA VAL A 150 -10.39 -14.85 -3.23
C VAL A 150 -10.42 -14.85 -4.76
N VAL A 151 -10.53 -16.00 -5.43
CA VAL A 151 -10.50 -16.09 -6.90
C VAL A 151 -11.52 -15.16 -7.54
N ALA A 152 -12.80 -15.25 -7.15
CA ALA A 152 -13.86 -14.40 -7.71
C ALA A 152 -13.62 -12.90 -7.43
N PHE A 153 -13.04 -12.56 -6.28
CA PHE A 153 -12.67 -11.17 -5.97
C PHE A 153 -11.51 -10.69 -6.85
N CYS A 154 -10.49 -11.51 -7.07
CA CYS A 154 -9.39 -11.22 -7.99
C CYS A 154 -9.90 -10.97 -9.42
N GLU A 155 -10.80 -11.82 -9.92
CA GLU A 155 -11.45 -11.65 -11.22
C GLU A 155 -12.25 -10.34 -11.34
N ASN A 156 -12.86 -9.90 -10.24
CA ASN A 156 -13.54 -8.62 -10.20
C ASN A 156 -12.54 -7.46 -10.24
N MET A 157 -11.48 -7.54 -9.45
CA MET A 157 -10.48 -6.47 -9.36
C MET A 157 -9.68 -6.30 -10.65
N GLU A 158 -9.32 -7.37 -11.36
CA GLU A 158 -8.61 -7.28 -12.65
C GLU A 158 -9.44 -6.63 -13.75
N ARG A 159 -10.79 -6.63 -13.64
CA ARG A 159 -11.69 -5.91 -14.53
C ARG A 159 -11.85 -4.43 -14.15
N LYS A 160 -11.74 -4.12 -12.85
CA LYS A 160 -11.96 -2.76 -12.32
C LYS A 160 -10.70 -1.92 -12.27
N ILE A 161 -9.55 -2.53 -12.02
CA ILE A 161 -8.27 -1.84 -11.84
C ILE A 161 -7.32 -2.25 -12.95
N ARG A 162 -6.96 -1.33 -13.82
CA ARG A 162 -5.91 -1.53 -14.81
C ARG A 162 -4.56 -1.37 -14.13
N ALA A 163 -3.73 -2.43 -14.13
CA ALA A 163 -2.39 -2.37 -13.59
C ALA A 163 -1.38 -3.10 -14.50
N ARG A 164 -0.08 -2.88 -14.26
CA ARG A 164 1.00 -3.58 -14.94
C ARG A 164 1.28 -4.94 -14.32
N HIS A 165 1.07 -5.04 -13.00
CA HIS A 165 1.43 -6.20 -12.20
C HIS A 165 0.28 -6.61 -11.31
N TYR A 166 0.03 -7.93 -11.21
CA TYR A 166 -1.01 -8.50 -10.37
C TYR A 166 -0.42 -9.59 -9.49
N TYR A 167 -0.58 -9.45 -8.18
CA TYR A 167 -0.03 -10.34 -7.19
C TYR A 167 -1.09 -10.86 -6.23
N LEU A 168 -0.92 -12.12 -5.84
CA LEU A 168 -1.62 -12.71 -4.72
C LEU A 168 -0.60 -12.99 -3.61
N SER A 169 -0.86 -12.47 -2.42
CA SER A 169 0.01 -12.65 -1.25
C SER A 169 -0.60 -13.66 -0.29
N PRO A 170 0.18 -14.60 0.25
CA PRO A 170 -0.32 -15.51 1.27
C PRO A 170 -0.66 -14.77 2.55
N CYS A 171 -1.64 -15.28 3.28
CA CYS A 171 -2.06 -14.79 4.59
C CYS A 171 -1.61 -15.75 5.67
N GLU A 172 -1.14 -15.22 6.80
CA GLU A 172 -0.90 -16.02 7.98
C GLU A 172 -2.22 -16.34 8.68
N GLN A 173 -2.47 -17.63 8.88
CA GLN A 173 -3.64 -18.14 9.58
C GLN A 173 -3.20 -19.10 10.68
N ASN A 174 -3.47 -18.77 11.94
CA ASN A 174 -3.08 -19.59 13.09
C ASN A 174 -1.57 -19.95 13.14
N GLY A 175 -0.71 -18.99 12.80
CA GLY A 175 0.73 -19.19 12.81
C GLY A 175 1.30 -19.92 11.58
N VAL A 176 0.46 -20.18 10.56
CA VAL A 176 0.87 -20.88 9.34
C VAL A 176 0.52 -20.02 8.11
N MET A 177 1.50 -19.80 7.24
CA MET A 177 1.27 -19.17 5.95
C MET A 177 0.55 -20.13 4.99
N ASN A 178 -0.57 -19.70 4.41
CA ASN A 178 -1.38 -20.48 3.47
C ASN A 178 -0.80 -20.50 2.04
N ILE A 179 0.52 -20.58 1.91
CA ILE A 179 1.25 -20.41 0.66
C ILE A 179 0.83 -21.41 -0.44
N TYR A 180 0.58 -22.67 -0.11
CA TYR A 180 0.15 -23.68 -1.10
C TYR A 180 -1.26 -23.42 -1.63
N ASP A 181 -2.16 -22.95 -0.77
CA ASP A 181 -3.49 -22.55 -1.20
C ASP A 181 -3.45 -21.30 -2.09
N THR A 182 -2.59 -20.34 -1.75
CA THR A 182 -2.35 -19.15 -2.58
C THR A 182 -1.81 -19.54 -3.97
N ILE A 183 -0.84 -20.47 -4.04
CA ILE A 183 -0.31 -20.99 -5.32
C ILE A 183 -1.43 -21.66 -6.14
N ARG A 184 -2.28 -22.46 -5.50
CA ARG A 184 -3.44 -23.09 -6.16
C ARG A 184 -4.40 -22.05 -6.76
N GLN A 185 -4.71 -21.00 -6.02
CA GLN A 185 -5.59 -19.92 -6.49
C GLN A 185 -4.96 -19.16 -7.67
N ILE A 186 -3.65 -18.88 -7.64
CA ILE A 186 -2.93 -18.31 -8.78
C ILE A 186 -3.03 -19.23 -10.01
N GLY A 187 -2.88 -20.54 -9.82
CA GLY A 187 -3.04 -21.54 -10.89
C GLY A 187 -4.44 -21.45 -11.52
N ILE A 188 -5.50 -21.35 -10.71
CA ILE A 188 -6.88 -21.19 -11.18
C ILE A 188 -7.03 -19.89 -11.99
N LEU A 189 -6.55 -18.77 -11.45
CA LEU A 189 -6.63 -17.46 -12.11
C LEU A 189 -5.94 -17.46 -13.48
N ASN A 190 -4.77 -18.07 -13.57
CA ASN A 190 -3.96 -18.07 -14.79
C ASN A 190 -4.36 -19.14 -15.81
N SER A 191 -5.12 -20.17 -15.42
CA SER A 191 -5.54 -21.24 -16.34
C SER A 191 -6.84 -20.92 -17.10
N ARG A 192 -7.48 -19.78 -16.84
CA ARG A 192 -8.69 -19.35 -17.55
C ARG A 192 -8.33 -19.04 -19.00
N PRO A 193 -9.10 -19.54 -20.00
CA PRO A 193 -8.80 -19.32 -21.44
C PRO A 193 -8.70 -17.85 -21.84
N ASP A 194 -9.51 -16.98 -21.19
CA ASP A 194 -9.58 -15.55 -21.48
C ASP A 194 -9.09 -14.70 -20.31
N ALA A 195 -8.09 -15.20 -19.54
CA ALA A 195 -7.49 -14.43 -18.45
C ALA A 195 -6.88 -13.13 -18.99
N PRO A 196 -7.40 -11.94 -18.60
CA PRO A 196 -6.93 -10.68 -19.15
C PRO A 196 -5.56 -10.27 -18.62
N VAL A 197 -5.13 -10.88 -17.51
CA VAL A 197 -3.89 -10.56 -16.80
C VAL A 197 -3.22 -11.83 -16.27
N HIS A 198 -1.95 -11.72 -15.90
CA HIS A 198 -1.19 -12.81 -15.29
C HIS A 198 -0.92 -12.51 -13.81
N TRP A 199 -1.40 -13.40 -12.93
CA TRP A 199 -1.20 -13.30 -11.49
C TRP A 199 0.09 -14.00 -11.07
N GLN A 200 0.82 -13.38 -10.14
CA GLN A 200 2.06 -13.89 -9.58
C GLN A 200 1.99 -13.96 -8.06
N LEU A 201 2.86 -14.76 -7.45
CA LEU A 201 3.00 -14.82 -6.01
C LEU A 201 3.82 -13.64 -5.52
N SER A 202 3.35 -12.94 -4.50
CA SER A 202 4.15 -11.98 -3.72
C SER A 202 4.26 -12.47 -2.29
N VAL A 203 5.48 -12.69 -1.82
CA VAL A 203 5.76 -13.04 -0.43
C VAL A 203 6.38 -11.85 0.30
N GLN A 204 6.29 -11.83 1.62
CA GLN A 204 6.91 -10.82 2.47
C GLN A 204 8.39 -11.18 2.72
N THR A 205 9.26 -10.89 1.75
CA THR A 205 10.68 -11.28 1.78
C THR A 205 11.44 -10.65 2.94
N HIS A 206 11.04 -9.45 3.41
CA HIS A 206 11.61 -8.80 4.58
C HIS A 206 11.47 -9.66 5.84
N LYS A 207 10.33 -10.35 6.05
CA LYS A 207 10.15 -11.27 7.20
C LYS A 207 11.11 -12.46 7.14
N TRP A 208 11.41 -12.97 5.95
CA TRP A 208 12.39 -14.07 5.80
C TRP A 208 13.83 -13.61 5.97
N ALA A 209 14.12 -12.37 5.56
CA ALA A 209 15.44 -11.76 5.75
C ALA A 209 15.68 -11.29 7.19
N GLY A 210 14.66 -11.25 8.05
CA GLY A 210 14.75 -10.76 9.42
C GLY A 210 15.01 -9.25 9.50
N ILE A 211 14.50 -8.48 8.52
CA ILE A 211 14.53 -7.01 8.47
C ILE A 211 13.11 -6.45 8.57
N GLU A 212 12.99 -5.16 8.88
CA GLU A 212 11.70 -4.45 8.89
C GLU A 212 11.14 -4.22 7.49
#